data_7dfe6f7e9435738b7c0c98ea853d353c
#
_entry.id   7dfe6f7e9435738b7c0c98ea853d353c
#
_cell.length_a   1.000
_cell.length_b   1.000
_cell.length_c   1.000
_cell.angle_alpha   90.00
_cell.angle_beta   90.00
_cell.angle_gamma   90.00
#
_symmetry.space_group_name_H-M   'P 1'
#
loop_
_entity.id
_entity.type
_entity.pdbx_description
1 polymer ?
#
loop_
_entity_poly.entity_id
_entity_poly.type
_entity_poly.pdbx_seq_one_letter_code
_entity_poly.pdbx_strand_id
1 'polypeptide(L)'
;MYWRWRSNCFNIGNNQLIIKSNINTKSLNYQNNFDRMSELVSDLKKKKRIINIGGSLESRKRHISRGKVLPRERIAHLLDDKDNALEIGELAGYDLNNNETPSGSIVCVIGKVSGRDSIIIAND
;
A
#
# COMPACT_ATOMS: atom_id res chain seq x y z
N MET A 1 -10.97 11.72 3.33
CA MET A 1 -9.60 12.04 3.74
C MET A 1 -8.91 12.64 2.51
N TYR A 2 -8.78 13.97 2.48
CA TYR A 2 -8.22 14.68 1.33
C TYR A 2 -6.70 14.63 1.41
N TRP A 3 -6.05 13.96 0.46
CA TRP A 3 -4.60 14.04 0.28
C TRP A 3 -4.25 15.44 -0.24
N ARG A 4 -3.80 16.29 0.68
CA ARG A 4 -3.22 17.58 0.30
C ARG A 4 -1.76 17.31 -0.09
N TRP A 5 -1.50 17.18 -1.38
CA TRP A 5 -0.13 17.22 -1.89
C TRP A 5 0.49 18.55 -1.47
N ARG A 6 1.34 18.52 -0.46
CA ARG A 6 2.29 19.62 -0.28
C ARG A 6 3.37 19.40 -1.33
N SER A 7 3.34 20.24 -2.38
CA SER A 7 4.44 20.37 -3.31
C SER A 7 5.66 20.84 -2.51
N ASN A 8 6.55 19.90 -2.13
CA ASN A 8 7.92 20.27 -1.78
C ASN A 8 8.59 20.74 -3.08
N CYS A 9 8.44 22.02 -3.40
CA CYS A 9 9.21 22.65 -4.45
C CYS A 9 10.68 22.54 -4.08
N PHE A 10 11.45 21.78 -4.83
CA PHE A 10 12.90 21.91 -4.84
C PHE A 10 13.22 23.36 -5.24
N ASN A 11 13.76 24.11 -4.31
CA ASN A 11 14.14 25.50 -4.52
C ASN A 11 15.46 25.53 -5.31
N ILE A 12 15.38 25.44 -6.64
CA ILE A 12 16.50 25.62 -7.54
C ILE A 12 16.41 27.07 -8.07
N GLY A 13 16.96 28.01 -7.30
CA GLY A 13 17.03 29.41 -7.72
C GLY A 13 15.65 30.07 -7.95
N ASN A 14 15.56 31.39 -8.04
CA ASN A 14 14.33 32.19 -8.11
C ASN A 14 13.39 31.94 -9.31
N ASN A 15 13.52 30.84 -10.06
CA ASN A 15 12.59 30.42 -11.10
C ASN A 15 11.80 29.18 -10.66
N GLN A 16 10.64 29.37 -10.03
CA GLN A 16 9.65 28.32 -9.83
C GLN A 16 9.09 27.89 -11.19
N LEU A 17 9.41 26.69 -11.62
CA LEU A 17 8.81 26.07 -12.81
C LEU A 17 7.38 25.64 -12.43
N ILE A 18 6.40 26.49 -12.73
CA ILE A 18 4.99 26.17 -12.49
C ILE A 18 4.48 25.41 -13.70
N ILE A 19 4.21 24.12 -13.54
CA ILE A 19 3.53 23.32 -14.56
C ILE A 19 2.04 23.69 -14.53
N LYS A 20 1.58 24.37 -15.59
CA LYS A 20 0.16 24.70 -15.73
C LYS A 20 -0.60 23.50 -16.27
N SER A 21 -1.70 23.15 -15.61
CA SER A 21 -2.60 22.09 -16.07
C SER A 21 -3.73 22.71 -16.91
N ASN A 22 -3.99 22.13 -18.10
CA ASN A 22 -5.11 22.47 -18.95
C ASN A 22 -6.31 21.51 -18.80
N ILE A 23 -6.34 20.76 -17.69
CA ILE A 23 -7.40 19.78 -17.43
C ILE A 23 -8.72 20.50 -17.14
N ASN A 24 -9.75 20.18 -17.93
CA ASN A 24 -11.12 20.63 -17.68
C ASN A 24 -11.90 19.54 -16.94
N THR A 25 -12.03 19.69 -15.63
CA THR A 25 -12.73 18.71 -14.76
C THR A 25 -14.24 18.62 -15.03
N LYS A 26 -14.82 19.56 -15.77
CA LYS A 26 -16.23 19.58 -16.15
C LYS A 26 -16.48 18.92 -17.51
N SER A 27 -15.45 18.54 -18.25
CA SER A 27 -15.61 17.88 -19.54
C SER A 27 -16.13 16.45 -19.37
N LEU A 28 -16.96 15.98 -20.29
CA LEU A 28 -17.48 14.62 -20.31
C LEU A 28 -16.33 13.58 -20.32
N ASN A 29 -15.29 13.87 -21.09
CA ASN A 29 -14.12 13.00 -21.18
C ASN A 29 -13.41 12.85 -19.82
N TYR A 30 -13.26 13.96 -19.06
CA TYR A 30 -12.70 13.89 -17.71
C TYR A 30 -13.58 13.05 -16.78
N GLN A 31 -14.89 13.26 -16.82
CA GLN A 31 -15.83 12.51 -15.97
C GLN A 31 -15.78 11.01 -16.28
N ASN A 32 -15.85 10.62 -17.55
CA ASN A 32 -15.73 9.22 -17.95
C ASN A 32 -14.40 8.59 -17.49
N ASN A 33 -13.28 9.30 -17.64
CA ASN A 33 -11.98 8.83 -17.19
C ASN A 33 -11.90 8.73 -15.65
N PHE A 34 -12.49 9.68 -14.95
CA PHE A 34 -12.56 9.68 -13.49
C PHE A 34 -13.35 8.47 -12.97
N ASP A 35 -14.52 8.20 -13.54
CA ASP A 35 -15.37 7.08 -13.16
C ASP A 35 -14.65 5.74 -13.40
N ARG A 36 -14.06 5.60 -14.60
CA ARG A 36 -13.27 4.41 -14.95
C ARG A 36 -12.09 4.20 -14.00
N MET A 37 -11.35 5.24 -13.68
CA MET A 37 -10.23 5.15 -12.74
C MET A 37 -10.72 4.83 -11.33
N SER A 38 -11.85 5.40 -10.92
CA SER A 38 -12.45 5.12 -9.60
C SER A 38 -12.86 3.65 -9.45
N GLU A 39 -13.39 3.05 -10.50
CA GLU A 39 -13.69 1.61 -10.54
C GLU A 39 -12.42 0.76 -10.36
N LEU A 40 -11.37 1.06 -11.15
CA LEU A 40 -10.09 0.35 -11.07
C LEU A 40 -9.46 0.45 -9.67
N VAL A 41 -9.47 1.65 -9.09
CA VAL A 41 -8.94 1.87 -7.73
C VAL A 41 -9.78 1.15 -6.69
N SER A 42 -11.11 1.11 -6.86
CA SER A 42 -12.01 0.37 -5.96
C SER A 42 -11.73 -1.13 -6.00
N ASP A 43 -11.54 -1.70 -7.20
CA ASP A 43 -11.21 -3.10 -7.39
C ASP A 43 -9.84 -3.44 -6.76
N LEU A 44 -8.81 -2.63 -7.02
CA LEU A 44 -7.50 -2.78 -6.39
C LEU A 44 -7.60 -2.76 -4.86
N LYS A 45 -8.36 -1.83 -4.28
CA LYS A 45 -8.56 -1.76 -2.83
C LYS A 45 -9.25 -3.00 -2.26
N LYS A 46 -10.20 -3.59 -2.99
CA LYS A 46 -10.85 -4.84 -2.59
C LYS A 46 -9.84 -6.00 -2.56
N LYS A 47 -9.04 -6.14 -3.61
CA LYS A 47 -7.98 -7.16 -3.70
C LYS A 47 -6.97 -7.01 -2.57
N LYS A 48 -6.48 -5.82 -2.33
CA LYS A 48 -5.56 -5.52 -1.22
C LYS A 48 -6.15 -5.90 0.14
N ARG A 49 -7.42 -5.61 0.41
CA ARG A 49 -8.07 -6.01 1.68
C ARG A 49 -8.06 -7.52 1.89
N ILE A 50 -8.30 -8.30 0.83
CA ILE A 50 -8.28 -9.76 0.90
C ILE A 50 -6.87 -10.26 1.21
N ILE A 51 -5.87 -9.73 0.51
CA ILE A 51 -4.46 -10.10 0.69
C ILE A 51 -3.96 -9.76 2.08
N ASN A 52 -4.33 -8.58 2.60
CA ASN A 52 -3.90 -8.12 3.92
C ASN A 52 -4.42 -8.97 5.08
N ILE A 53 -5.41 -9.81 4.84
CA ILE A 53 -5.84 -10.80 5.82
C ILE A 53 -4.74 -11.86 6.06
N GLY A 54 -3.84 -12.10 5.09
CA GLY A 54 -2.80 -13.12 5.13
C GLY A 54 -3.31 -14.51 4.74
N GLY A 55 -2.56 -15.54 5.08
CA GLY A 55 -2.87 -16.92 4.72
C GLY A 55 -4.21 -17.45 5.24
N SER A 56 -4.49 -18.74 5.03
CA SER A 56 -5.76 -19.36 5.39
C SER A 56 -6.13 -19.16 6.87
N LEU A 57 -7.44 -19.17 7.17
CA LEU A 57 -7.93 -19.04 8.55
C LEU A 57 -7.31 -20.07 9.50
N GLU A 58 -7.14 -21.31 9.01
CA GLU A 58 -6.54 -22.40 9.78
C GLU A 58 -5.05 -22.13 10.08
N SER A 59 -4.31 -21.70 9.06
CA SER A 59 -2.89 -21.35 9.22
C SER A 59 -2.70 -20.22 10.24
N ARG A 60 -3.52 -19.17 10.15
CA ARG A 60 -3.48 -18.03 11.08
C ARG A 60 -3.85 -18.48 12.51
N LYS A 61 -4.91 -19.27 12.70
CA LYS A 61 -5.28 -19.82 14.02
C LYS A 61 -4.15 -20.66 14.61
N ARG A 62 -3.53 -21.54 13.81
CA ARG A 62 -2.38 -22.36 14.26
C ARG A 62 -1.18 -21.50 14.65
N HIS A 63 -0.93 -20.41 13.91
CA HIS A 63 0.17 -19.49 14.21
C HIS A 63 -0.06 -18.79 15.56
N ILE A 64 -1.26 -18.24 15.76
CA ILE A 64 -1.65 -17.53 16.98
C ILE A 64 -1.69 -18.49 18.19
N SER A 65 -2.21 -19.73 18.04
CA SER A 65 -2.26 -20.71 19.12
C SER A 65 -0.88 -21.12 19.67
N ARG A 66 0.17 -20.90 18.86
CA ARG A 66 1.58 -21.08 19.26
C ARG A 66 2.20 -19.85 19.91
N GLY A 67 1.40 -18.86 20.28
CA GLY A 67 1.86 -17.60 20.87
C GLY A 67 2.61 -16.68 19.91
N LYS A 68 2.45 -16.87 18.58
CA LYS A 68 3.12 -16.06 17.57
C LYS A 68 2.20 -14.94 17.07
N VAL A 69 2.79 -13.80 16.75
CA VAL A 69 2.11 -12.63 16.16
C VAL A 69 2.21 -12.71 14.64
N LEU A 70 1.13 -12.34 13.95
CA LEU A 70 1.10 -12.34 12.48
C LEU A 70 2.12 -11.37 11.88
N PRO A 71 2.66 -11.64 10.68
CA PRO A 71 3.76 -10.85 10.10
C PRO A 71 3.47 -9.36 10.00
N ARG A 72 2.32 -8.96 9.50
CA ARG A 72 1.94 -7.54 9.38
C ARG A 72 1.78 -6.86 10.73
N GLU A 73 1.29 -7.57 11.74
CA GLU A 73 1.20 -7.06 13.11
C GLU A 73 2.60 -6.85 13.72
N ARG A 74 3.53 -7.80 13.50
CA ARG A 74 4.93 -7.65 13.96
C ARG A 74 5.59 -6.43 13.31
N ILE A 75 5.39 -6.24 12.00
CA ILE A 75 5.90 -5.07 11.29
C ILE A 75 5.29 -3.79 11.84
N ALA A 76 3.97 -3.77 12.09
CA ALA A 76 3.29 -2.62 12.66
C ALA A 76 3.79 -2.23 14.07
N HIS A 77 4.20 -3.23 14.88
CA HIS A 77 4.81 -2.96 16.19
C HIS A 77 6.25 -2.44 16.09
N LEU A 78 6.94 -2.73 14.99
CA LEU A 78 8.32 -2.28 14.77
C LEU A 78 8.38 -0.85 14.22
N LEU A 79 7.38 -0.44 13.45
CA LEU A 79 7.31 0.86 12.80
C LEU A 79 7.01 1.98 13.79
N ASP A 80 7.67 3.12 13.62
CA ASP A 80 7.38 4.35 14.38
C ASP A 80 5.98 4.89 14.04
N ASP A 81 5.58 4.77 12.76
CA ASP A 81 4.27 5.18 12.23
C ASP A 81 3.82 4.20 11.15
N LYS A 82 2.86 3.34 11.50
CA LYS A 82 2.27 2.35 10.59
C LYS A 82 1.47 2.96 9.44
N ASP A 83 0.90 4.17 9.65
CA ASP A 83 0.05 4.81 8.66
C ASP A 83 0.87 5.49 7.55
N ASN A 84 2.17 5.67 7.78
CA ASN A 84 3.13 6.28 6.86
C ASN A 84 4.13 5.26 6.28
N ALA A 85 3.77 3.99 6.28
CA ALA A 85 4.55 2.89 5.74
C ALA A 85 4.02 2.44 4.37
N LEU A 86 4.91 1.97 3.51
CA LEU A 86 4.59 1.48 2.17
C LEU A 86 4.88 -0.03 2.08
N GLU A 87 3.85 -0.84 1.95
CA GLU A 87 4.00 -2.26 1.61
C GLU A 87 4.26 -2.42 0.10
N ILE A 88 5.29 -3.18 -0.26
CA ILE A 88 5.73 -3.41 -1.64
C ILE A 88 5.38 -4.84 -2.05
N GLY A 89 4.90 -5.00 -3.29
CA GLY A 89 4.65 -6.33 -3.86
C GLY A 89 3.46 -7.06 -3.24
N GLU A 90 2.49 -6.36 -2.65
CA GLU A 90 1.31 -6.95 -2.01
C GLU A 90 0.57 -7.96 -2.93
N LEU A 91 0.62 -7.75 -4.25
CA LEU A 91 -0.04 -8.56 -5.26
C LEU A 91 0.88 -9.62 -5.90
N ALA A 92 2.09 -9.84 -5.37
CA ALA A 92 3.12 -10.65 -6.03
C ALA A 92 2.70 -12.10 -6.32
N GLY A 93 1.86 -12.70 -5.47
CA GLY A 93 1.31 -14.05 -5.63
C GLY A 93 -0.17 -14.08 -5.95
N TYR A 94 -0.77 -12.92 -6.28
CA TYR A 94 -2.20 -12.85 -6.55
C TYR A 94 -2.56 -13.67 -7.80
N ASP A 95 -3.65 -14.43 -7.68
CA ASP A 95 -4.17 -15.34 -8.73
C ASP A 95 -3.23 -16.52 -9.10
N LEU A 96 -2.23 -16.77 -8.27
CA LEU A 96 -1.38 -17.96 -8.35
C LEU A 96 -1.80 -18.98 -7.28
N ASN A 97 -1.63 -20.26 -7.57
CA ASN A 97 -1.87 -21.36 -6.62
C ASN A 97 -3.21 -21.24 -5.85
N ASN A 98 -4.31 -20.94 -6.56
CA ASN A 98 -5.63 -20.73 -5.96
C ASN A 98 -5.66 -19.68 -4.84
N ASN A 99 -4.77 -18.68 -4.91
CA ASN A 99 -4.59 -17.64 -3.88
C ASN A 99 -4.22 -18.18 -2.48
N GLU A 100 -3.56 -19.32 -2.39
CA GLU A 100 -3.07 -19.85 -1.11
C GLU A 100 -1.94 -18.99 -0.52
N THR A 101 -1.18 -18.30 -1.38
CA THR A 101 -0.08 -17.43 -1.01
C THR A 101 -0.14 -16.07 -1.73
N PRO A 102 -1.15 -15.25 -1.44
CA PRO A 102 -1.46 -14.06 -2.25
C PRO A 102 -0.37 -12.99 -2.22
N SER A 103 0.45 -12.91 -1.19
CA SER A 103 1.62 -12.02 -1.10
C SER A 103 2.94 -12.67 -1.50
N GLY A 104 2.90 -13.88 -2.08
CA GLY A 104 4.11 -14.66 -2.39
C GLY A 104 4.87 -15.13 -1.15
N SER A 105 4.18 -15.30 -0.02
CA SER A 105 4.74 -15.69 1.30
C SER A 105 5.75 -14.70 1.89
N ILE A 106 5.80 -13.47 1.39
CA ILE A 106 6.70 -12.42 1.87
C ILE A 106 5.92 -11.11 2.01
N VAL A 107 6.08 -10.46 3.15
CA VAL A 107 5.63 -9.08 3.39
C VAL A 107 6.86 -8.18 3.41
N CYS A 108 6.91 -7.22 2.50
CA CYS A 108 8.00 -6.25 2.39
C CYS A 108 7.45 -4.83 2.61
N VAL A 109 7.98 -4.11 3.59
CA VAL A 109 7.51 -2.77 3.96
C VAL A 109 8.67 -1.80 4.03
N ILE A 110 8.49 -0.61 3.46
CA ILE A 110 9.35 0.55 3.68
C ILE A 110 8.69 1.44 4.72
N GLY A 111 9.42 1.80 5.77
CA GLY A 111 8.95 2.68 6.83
C GLY A 111 10.06 3.10 7.78
N LYS A 112 9.71 3.91 8.77
CA LYS A 112 10.68 4.37 9.78
C LYS A 112 10.70 3.46 10.99
N VAL A 113 11.91 3.12 11.42
CA VAL A 113 12.18 2.39 12.65
C VAL A 113 13.20 3.19 13.47
N SER A 114 12.81 3.66 14.63
CA SER A 114 13.64 4.53 15.49
C SER A 114 14.19 5.75 14.72
N GLY A 115 13.34 6.40 13.93
CA GLY A 115 13.64 7.59 13.14
C GLY A 115 14.45 7.34 11.85
N ARG A 116 14.78 6.09 11.53
CA ARG A 116 15.58 5.72 10.34
C ARG A 116 14.71 5.06 9.28
N ASP A 117 14.89 5.48 8.03
CA ASP A 117 14.26 4.82 6.88
C ASP A 117 14.80 3.39 6.74
N SER A 118 13.90 2.43 6.74
CA SER A 118 14.22 1.00 6.81
C SER A 118 13.37 0.20 5.85
N ILE A 119 13.94 -0.89 5.33
CA ILE A 119 13.20 -1.93 4.61
C ILE A 119 13.05 -3.13 5.55
N ILE A 120 11.81 -3.55 5.79
CA ILE A 120 11.47 -4.65 6.66
C ILE A 120 10.92 -5.78 5.79
N ILE A 121 11.50 -6.97 5.93
CA ILE A 121 11.05 -8.17 5.20
C ILE A 121 10.66 -9.23 6.23
N ALA A 122 9.46 -9.76 6.09
CA ALA A 122 8.95 -10.82 6.94
C ALA A 122 8.34 -11.95 6.10
N ASN A 123 8.54 -13.19 6.53
CA ASN A 123 7.83 -14.34 5.95
C ASN A 123 6.38 -14.35 6.44
N ASP A 124 5.44 -14.60 5.52
CA ASP A 124 4.00 -14.72 5.78
C ASP A 124 3.58 -16.19 5.87
#